data_d4daa9416a8e26a95c07da1154f9c394
#
_entry.id   d4daa9416a8e26a95c07da1154f9c394
#
_cell.length_a   1.000
_cell.length_b   1.000
_cell.length_c   1.000
_cell.angle_alpha   90.00
_cell.angle_beta   90.00
_cell.angle_gamma   90.00
#
_symmetry.space_group_name_H-M   'P 1'
#
loop_
_entity.id
_entity.type
_entity.pdbx_description
1 polymer ?
#
loop_
_entity_poly.entity_id
_entity_poly.type
_entity_poly.pdbx_seq_one_letter_code
_entity_poly.pdbx_strand_id
1 'polypeptide(L)'
;MTNAYECTTQPQRSQAADPLRTRDFRLLVAGLGISLFANLMLRFAMSMWVLDETGSAAAFASILTASILPTILLSPLGGVMADRTNRRTVMVALDALSAVTVLVCAAIFSAAGFNLAAIAVMQVVLAVLDAMETPTVQAALPQMFRSHGEDVMRRAMAVVNVVNQTSTLVPAVLGGVLYAAVGAMPMMGITIVGFGAAAVVECFIRLGAPDRGDVGRVTAVDDLRAAGRFLTRERPHVLHLVLICAALNFLVTGYAEVGFPYMVRTVLGFGSTAYGLAYGLVGASGLLGALVGGRVARSLSMRRFPMAIAAFSLTILPQALVMTIPAGGVMRLAVLTASTCGTMIAITLANLIAVPAIQMGCPEDMTGKVMSLALSASMCAQPLGQITYGWAYSVYPAGAVLAVTFALATAMLPPVAHVTRRF
;
A
#
# COMPACT_ATOMS: atom_id res chain seq x y z
N MET A 1 -27.67 35.05 55.02
CA MET A 1 -27.47 33.63 55.35
C MET A 1 -28.21 32.82 54.30
N THR A 2 -27.48 32.16 53.41
CA THR A 2 -27.87 30.89 52.80
C THR A 2 -26.77 30.53 51.77
N ASN A 3 -25.91 29.63 52.15
CA ASN A 3 -24.84 29.07 51.34
C ASN A 3 -25.44 28.17 50.21
N ALA A 4 -25.20 28.52 48.98
CA ALA A 4 -25.36 27.61 47.86
C ALA A 4 -24.09 26.77 47.70
N TYR A 5 -24.19 25.48 47.94
CA TYR A 5 -23.14 24.49 47.63
C TYR A 5 -23.08 24.32 46.13
N GLU A 6 -22.05 24.86 45.52
CA GLU A 6 -21.60 24.47 44.18
C GLU A 6 -21.01 23.08 44.27
N CYS A 7 -21.76 22.09 43.84
CA CYS A 7 -21.30 20.74 43.60
C CYS A 7 -20.60 20.71 42.25
N THR A 8 -19.31 21.05 42.22
CA THR A 8 -18.44 20.83 41.07
C THR A 8 -18.24 19.33 40.88
N THR A 9 -19.12 18.71 40.13
CA THR A 9 -18.86 17.38 39.53
C THR A 9 -17.73 17.52 38.54
N GLN A 10 -16.50 17.27 39.00
CA GLN A 10 -15.40 16.99 38.08
C GLN A 10 -15.84 15.80 37.20
N PRO A 11 -15.73 15.92 35.85
CA PRO A 11 -15.94 14.76 35.01
C PRO A 11 -14.85 13.73 35.42
N GLN A 12 -15.29 12.61 35.99
CA GLN A 12 -14.43 11.45 36.17
C GLN A 12 -13.77 11.19 34.82
N ARG A 13 -12.45 11.40 34.73
CA ARG A 13 -11.62 10.88 33.65
C ARG A 13 -11.81 9.37 33.70
N SER A 14 -12.76 8.87 32.93
CA SER A 14 -12.88 7.46 32.57
C SER A 14 -11.49 7.07 32.11
N GLN A 15 -10.84 6.18 32.86
CA GLN A 15 -9.61 5.55 32.43
C GLN A 15 -9.93 4.95 31.07
N ALA A 16 -9.43 5.59 30.01
CA ALA A 16 -9.74 5.22 28.63
C ALA A 16 -9.37 3.74 28.46
N ALA A 17 -10.37 2.88 28.37
CA ALA A 17 -10.18 1.45 28.27
C ALA A 17 -9.26 1.18 27.06
N ASP A 18 -8.22 0.42 27.28
CA ASP A 18 -7.30 0.01 26.23
C ASP A 18 -8.06 -0.93 25.28
N PRO A 19 -8.20 -0.60 23.96
CA PRO A 19 -8.92 -1.44 23.02
C PRO A 19 -8.36 -2.87 22.95
N LEU A 20 -7.06 -3.06 23.21
CA LEU A 20 -6.41 -4.38 23.25
C LEU A 20 -6.87 -5.25 24.42
N ARG A 21 -7.59 -4.69 25.41
CA ARG A 21 -8.19 -5.50 26.50
C ARG A 21 -9.49 -6.18 26.07
N THR A 22 -10.13 -5.72 25.00
CA THR A 22 -11.34 -6.38 24.49
C THR A 22 -10.96 -7.61 23.68
N ARG A 23 -11.57 -8.76 24.00
CA ARG A 23 -11.31 -10.04 23.34
C ARG A 23 -11.59 -9.93 21.84
N ASP A 24 -12.73 -9.38 21.47
CA ASP A 24 -13.19 -9.31 20.09
C ASP A 24 -12.27 -8.43 19.21
N PHE A 25 -11.77 -7.33 19.77
CA PHE A 25 -10.80 -6.51 19.05
C PHE A 25 -9.44 -7.21 18.84
N ARG A 26 -8.96 -7.96 19.85
CA ARG A 26 -7.74 -8.77 19.66
C ARG A 26 -7.90 -9.82 18.58
N LEU A 27 -9.06 -10.49 18.53
CA LEU A 27 -9.38 -11.47 17.50
C LEU A 27 -9.44 -10.80 16.10
N LEU A 28 -10.08 -9.65 16.00
CA LEU A 28 -10.14 -8.87 14.74
C LEU A 28 -8.74 -8.46 14.26
N VAL A 29 -7.91 -7.92 15.14
CA VAL A 29 -6.53 -7.53 14.83
C VAL A 29 -5.67 -8.72 14.43
N ALA A 30 -5.84 -9.86 15.12
CA ALA A 30 -5.11 -11.09 14.81
C ALA A 30 -5.56 -11.68 13.46
N GLY A 31 -6.87 -11.78 13.20
CA GLY A 31 -7.42 -12.24 11.92
C GLY A 31 -6.93 -11.37 10.76
N LEU A 32 -7.14 -10.06 10.86
CA LEU A 32 -6.65 -9.09 9.88
C LEU A 32 -5.14 -9.22 9.62
N GLY A 33 -4.33 -9.31 10.68
CA GLY A 33 -2.88 -9.40 10.54
C GLY A 33 -2.45 -10.69 9.84
N ILE A 34 -3.06 -11.83 10.17
CA ILE A 34 -2.77 -13.13 9.55
C ILE A 34 -3.21 -13.13 8.08
N SER A 35 -4.42 -12.63 7.77
CA SER A 35 -4.96 -12.54 6.42
C SER A 35 -4.09 -11.67 5.52
N LEU A 36 -3.79 -10.43 5.95
CA LEU A 36 -2.93 -9.52 5.20
C LEU A 36 -1.53 -10.09 4.98
N PHE A 37 -0.95 -10.72 6.01
CA PHE A 37 0.37 -11.33 5.93
C PHE A 37 0.35 -12.46 4.89
N ALA A 38 -0.64 -13.35 4.95
CA ALA A 38 -0.80 -14.46 4.02
C ALA A 38 -0.96 -13.96 2.57
N ASN A 39 -1.81 -12.94 2.36
CA ASN A 39 -2.07 -12.35 1.05
C ASN A 39 -0.80 -11.73 0.43
N LEU A 40 -0.09 -10.89 1.19
CA LEU A 40 1.11 -10.21 0.70
C LEU A 40 2.29 -11.16 0.48
N MET A 41 2.42 -12.20 1.33
CA MET A 41 3.39 -13.27 1.12
C MET A 41 3.13 -14.05 -0.17
N LEU A 42 1.87 -14.42 -0.43
CA LEU A 42 1.50 -15.13 -1.66
C LEU A 42 1.71 -14.26 -2.89
N ARG A 43 1.27 -13.01 -2.83
CA ARG A 43 1.45 -12.05 -3.92
C ARG A 43 2.92 -11.90 -4.29
N PHE A 44 3.79 -11.78 -3.29
CA PHE A 44 5.23 -11.74 -3.50
C PHE A 44 5.74 -13.03 -4.16
N ALA A 45 5.40 -14.20 -3.60
CA ALA A 45 5.85 -15.48 -4.09
C ALA A 45 5.42 -15.76 -5.53
N MET A 46 4.16 -15.46 -5.87
CA MET A 46 3.64 -15.66 -7.23
C MET A 46 4.30 -14.71 -8.24
N SER A 47 4.53 -13.47 -7.85
CA SER A 47 5.23 -12.52 -8.71
C SER A 47 6.68 -12.96 -8.98
N MET A 48 7.38 -13.44 -7.95
CA MET A 48 8.73 -13.99 -8.11
C MET A 48 8.75 -15.26 -8.97
N TRP A 49 7.79 -16.16 -8.77
CA TRP A 49 7.67 -17.37 -9.57
C TRP A 49 7.48 -17.06 -11.06
N VAL A 50 6.59 -16.09 -11.36
CA VAL A 50 6.40 -15.61 -12.75
C VAL A 50 7.70 -15.03 -13.32
N LEU A 51 8.43 -14.24 -12.54
CA LEU A 51 9.67 -13.66 -13.00
C LEU A 51 10.76 -14.74 -13.23
N ASP A 52 10.82 -15.75 -12.36
CA ASP A 52 11.80 -16.85 -12.48
C ASP A 52 11.52 -17.75 -13.68
N GLU A 53 10.25 -18.08 -13.95
CA GLU A 53 9.86 -18.97 -15.06
C GLU A 53 9.89 -18.26 -16.42
N THR A 54 9.53 -16.98 -16.46
CA THR A 54 9.37 -16.26 -17.73
C THR A 54 10.56 -15.36 -18.08
N GLY A 55 11.34 -14.91 -17.10
CA GLY A 55 12.36 -13.88 -17.26
C GLY A 55 11.81 -12.55 -17.79
N SER A 56 10.48 -12.37 -17.84
CA SER A 56 9.80 -11.25 -18.50
C SER A 56 9.32 -10.20 -17.51
N ALA A 57 9.82 -8.98 -17.65
CA ALA A 57 9.34 -7.83 -16.89
C ALA A 57 7.84 -7.53 -17.16
N ALA A 58 7.38 -7.74 -18.40
CA ALA A 58 5.97 -7.53 -18.75
C ALA A 58 5.05 -8.57 -18.09
N ALA A 59 5.43 -9.85 -18.08
CA ALA A 59 4.68 -10.88 -17.37
C ALA A 59 4.62 -10.60 -15.85
N PHE A 60 5.75 -10.25 -15.25
CA PHE A 60 5.83 -9.85 -13.84
C PHE A 60 4.93 -8.65 -13.54
N ALA A 61 5.00 -7.58 -14.33
CA ALA A 61 4.20 -6.38 -14.17
C ALA A 61 2.69 -6.66 -14.36
N SER A 62 2.32 -7.58 -15.28
CA SER A 62 0.93 -7.97 -15.49
C SER A 62 0.33 -8.63 -14.24
N ILE A 63 1.08 -9.47 -13.54
CA ILE A 63 0.64 -10.10 -12.28
C ILE A 63 0.50 -9.07 -11.16
N LEU A 64 1.47 -8.15 -11.02
CA LEU A 64 1.37 -7.06 -10.05
C LEU A 64 0.12 -6.19 -10.30
N THR A 65 -0.13 -5.84 -11.56
CA THR A 65 -1.31 -5.06 -11.95
C THR A 65 -2.60 -5.84 -11.70
N ALA A 66 -2.65 -7.13 -12.05
CA ALA A 66 -3.80 -8.00 -11.80
C ALA A 66 -4.14 -8.11 -10.31
N SER A 67 -3.16 -8.03 -9.43
CA SER A 67 -3.34 -8.09 -7.98
C SER A 67 -3.78 -6.77 -7.33
N ILE A 68 -3.74 -5.64 -8.04
CA ILE A 68 -4.11 -4.32 -7.48
C ILE A 68 -5.36 -3.75 -8.16
N LEU A 69 -5.47 -3.88 -9.48
CA LEU A 69 -6.50 -3.22 -10.27
C LEU A 69 -7.92 -3.52 -9.81
N PRO A 70 -8.30 -4.80 -9.50
CA PRO A 70 -9.64 -5.11 -8.98
C PRO A 70 -9.92 -4.42 -7.64
N THR A 71 -8.93 -4.35 -6.74
CA THR A 71 -9.06 -3.70 -5.43
C THR A 71 -9.40 -2.22 -5.61
N ILE A 72 -8.73 -1.51 -6.52
CA ILE A 72 -9.01 -0.10 -6.80
C ILE A 72 -10.42 0.10 -7.35
N LEU A 73 -10.84 -0.75 -8.30
CA LEU A 73 -12.13 -0.61 -8.98
C LEU A 73 -13.33 -1.01 -8.11
N LEU A 74 -13.16 -2.02 -7.26
CA LEU A 74 -14.25 -2.65 -6.52
C LEU A 74 -14.34 -2.22 -5.05
N SER A 75 -13.34 -1.53 -4.50
CA SER A 75 -13.35 -1.03 -3.12
C SER A 75 -14.63 -0.25 -2.74
N PRO A 76 -15.24 0.59 -3.61
CA PRO A 76 -16.50 1.24 -3.28
C PRO A 76 -17.67 0.27 -3.09
N LEU A 77 -17.67 -0.87 -3.79
CA LEU A 77 -18.69 -1.91 -3.64
C LEU A 77 -18.55 -2.66 -2.32
N GLY A 78 -17.30 -2.83 -1.85
CA GLY A 78 -17.01 -3.41 -0.54
C GLY A 78 -17.64 -2.61 0.61
N GLY A 79 -17.60 -1.28 0.53
CA GLY A 79 -18.28 -0.41 1.50
C GLY A 79 -19.79 -0.66 1.57
N VAL A 80 -20.45 -0.71 0.40
CA VAL A 80 -21.90 -0.99 0.32
C VAL A 80 -22.24 -2.38 0.88
N MET A 81 -21.40 -3.37 0.63
CA MET A 81 -21.59 -4.72 1.16
C MET A 81 -21.42 -4.76 2.68
N ALA A 82 -20.41 -4.08 3.22
CA ALA A 82 -20.13 -3.99 4.65
C ALA A 82 -21.27 -3.36 5.45
N ASP A 83 -22.03 -2.43 4.83
CA ASP A 83 -23.16 -1.76 5.47
C ASP A 83 -24.44 -2.61 5.49
N ARG A 84 -24.59 -3.55 4.54
CA ARG A 84 -25.81 -4.34 4.37
C ARG A 84 -25.75 -5.74 4.98
N THR A 85 -24.58 -6.23 5.29
CA THR A 85 -24.35 -7.63 5.69
C THR A 85 -23.76 -7.73 7.10
N ASN A 86 -23.81 -8.94 7.65
CA ASN A 86 -23.10 -9.23 8.91
C ASN A 86 -21.59 -9.26 8.66
N ARG A 87 -20.89 -8.25 9.14
CA ARG A 87 -19.46 -8.03 8.91
C ARG A 87 -18.59 -9.23 9.28
N ARG A 88 -18.90 -9.90 10.42
CA ARG A 88 -18.20 -11.14 10.82
C ARG A 88 -18.36 -12.23 9.75
N THR A 89 -19.59 -12.48 9.31
CA THR A 89 -19.86 -13.53 8.30
C THR A 89 -19.15 -13.23 6.99
N VAL A 90 -19.09 -11.96 6.61
CA VAL A 90 -18.37 -11.52 5.40
C VAL A 90 -16.88 -11.78 5.54
N MET A 91 -16.23 -11.35 6.63
CA MET A 91 -14.79 -11.55 6.84
C MET A 91 -14.44 -13.04 6.78
N VAL A 92 -15.13 -13.88 7.57
CA VAL A 92 -14.94 -15.34 7.58
C VAL A 92 -15.13 -15.96 6.18
N ALA A 93 -16.16 -15.51 5.44
CA ALA A 93 -16.42 -16.03 4.09
C ALA A 93 -15.33 -15.60 3.10
N LEU A 94 -14.83 -14.37 3.18
CA LEU A 94 -13.77 -13.87 2.31
C LEU A 94 -12.47 -14.63 2.52
N ASP A 95 -12.05 -14.83 3.78
CA ASP A 95 -10.86 -15.60 4.10
C ASP A 95 -10.99 -17.09 3.71
N ALA A 96 -12.15 -17.70 3.97
CA ALA A 96 -12.42 -19.07 3.54
C ALA A 96 -12.37 -19.21 2.01
N LEU A 97 -12.97 -18.27 1.25
CA LEU A 97 -12.89 -18.23 -0.20
C LEU A 97 -11.48 -18.02 -0.71
N SER A 98 -10.69 -17.17 -0.03
CA SER A 98 -9.28 -16.97 -0.34
C SER A 98 -8.47 -18.26 -0.16
N ALA A 99 -8.66 -18.96 0.97
CA ALA A 99 -8.03 -20.26 1.20
C ALA A 99 -8.41 -21.29 0.12
N VAL A 100 -9.69 -21.40 -0.22
CA VAL A 100 -10.18 -22.31 -1.27
C VAL A 100 -9.61 -21.94 -2.64
N THR A 101 -9.57 -20.66 -2.98
CA THR A 101 -8.98 -20.18 -4.25
C THR A 101 -7.53 -20.60 -4.38
N VAL A 102 -6.72 -20.37 -3.33
CA VAL A 102 -5.31 -20.77 -3.33
C VAL A 102 -5.16 -22.30 -3.39
N LEU A 103 -5.99 -23.05 -2.66
CA LEU A 103 -5.99 -24.52 -2.67
C LEU A 103 -6.29 -25.08 -4.06
N VAL A 104 -7.32 -24.57 -4.73
CA VAL A 104 -7.67 -24.99 -6.10
C VAL A 104 -6.54 -24.70 -7.07
N CYS A 105 -5.95 -23.50 -7.00
CA CYS A 105 -4.81 -23.14 -7.85
C CYS A 105 -3.56 -23.99 -7.53
N ALA A 106 -3.28 -24.29 -6.25
CA ALA A 106 -2.19 -25.17 -5.88
C ALA A 106 -2.38 -26.59 -6.44
N ALA A 107 -3.62 -27.13 -6.44
CA ALA A 107 -3.94 -28.39 -7.09
C ALA A 107 -3.74 -28.34 -8.62
N ILE A 108 -4.12 -27.25 -9.27
CA ILE A 108 -3.88 -27.05 -10.71
C ILE A 108 -2.37 -27.02 -11.00
N PHE A 109 -1.60 -26.27 -10.23
CA PHE A 109 -0.14 -26.16 -10.45
C PHE A 109 0.60 -27.46 -10.13
N SER A 110 0.14 -28.25 -9.15
CA SER A 110 0.71 -29.57 -8.87
C SER A 110 0.48 -30.57 -9.99
N ALA A 111 -0.63 -30.45 -10.72
CA ALA A 111 -1.00 -31.34 -11.82
C ALA A 111 -0.43 -30.88 -13.18
N ALA A 112 -0.48 -29.57 -13.47
CA ALA A 112 -0.17 -28.99 -14.77
C ALA A 112 1.13 -28.16 -14.81
N GLY A 113 1.79 -27.94 -13.67
CA GLY A 113 2.96 -27.09 -13.56
C GLY A 113 2.65 -25.61 -13.63
N PHE A 114 3.66 -24.81 -13.98
CA PHE A 114 3.54 -23.35 -14.10
C PHE A 114 2.50 -22.95 -15.18
N ASN A 115 1.62 -22.04 -14.82
CA ASN A 115 0.63 -21.47 -15.75
C ASN A 115 0.37 -20.01 -15.41
N LEU A 116 0.86 -19.09 -16.25
CA LEU A 116 0.75 -17.65 -16.06
C LEU A 116 -0.72 -17.18 -15.98
N ALA A 117 -1.61 -17.73 -16.82
CA ALA A 117 -3.02 -17.35 -16.83
C ALA A 117 -3.72 -17.76 -15.53
N ALA A 118 -3.43 -18.95 -15.01
CA ALA A 118 -3.98 -19.41 -13.74
C ALA A 118 -3.50 -18.56 -12.57
N ILE A 119 -2.23 -18.14 -12.57
CA ILE A 119 -1.70 -17.19 -11.56
C ILE A 119 -2.42 -15.84 -11.66
N ALA A 120 -2.60 -15.32 -12.89
CA ALA A 120 -3.31 -14.05 -13.09
C ALA A 120 -4.77 -14.11 -12.59
N VAL A 121 -5.50 -15.18 -12.93
CA VAL A 121 -6.88 -15.38 -12.44
C VAL A 121 -6.93 -15.48 -10.92
N MET A 122 -6.02 -16.25 -10.31
CA MET A 122 -5.91 -16.36 -8.85
C MET A 122 -5.70 -14.97 -8.22
N GLN A 123 -4.76 -14.18 -8.74
CA GLN A 123 -4.47 -12.85 -8.22
C GLN A 123 -5.65 -11.88 -8.38
N VAL A 124 -6.38 -11.95 -9.50
CA VAL A 124 -7.61 -11.16 -9.69
C VAL A 124 -8.68 -11.55 -8.69
N VAL A 125 -8.92 -12.87 -8.47
CA VAL A 125 -9.91 -13.33 -7.50
C VAL A 125 -9.55 -12.87 -6.09
N LEU A 126 -8.30 -13.06 -5.67
CA LEU A 126 -7.84 -12.61 -4.35
C LEU A 126 -7.95 -11.09 -4.20
N ALA A 127 -7.64 -10.31 -5.25
CA ALA A 127 -7.79 -8.86 -5.22
C ALA A 127 -9.25 -8.40 -5.12
N VAL A 128 -10.20 -9.14 -5.72
CA VAL A 128 -11.65 -8.91 -5.54
C VAL A 128 -12.07 -9.17 -4.10
N LEU A 129 -11.61 -10.26 -3.49
CA LEU A 129 -11.92 -10.59 -2.10
C LEU A 129 -11.32 -9.55 -1.14
N ASP A 130 -10.07 -9.15 -1.33
CA ASP A 130 -9.38 -8.09 -0.56
C ASP A 130 -10.09 -6.73 -0.66
N ALA A 131 -10.63 -6.39 -1.85
CA ALA A 131 -11.42 -5.17 -2.05
C ALA A 131 -12.70 -5.11 -1.19
N MET A 132 -13.24 -6.27 -0.81
CA MET A 132 -14.41 -6.37 0.07
C MET A 132 -14.03 -6.44 1.55
N GLU A 133 -12.87 -7.03 1.88
CA GLU A 133 -12.41 -7.25 3.25
C GLU A 133 -12.03 -5.92 3.94
N THR A 134 -11.21 -5.10 3.32
CA THR A 134 -10.71 -3.84 3.90
C THR A 134 -11.84 -2.91 4.39
N PRO A 135 -12.89 -2.59 3.59
CA PRO A 135 -14.01 -1.77 4.07
C PRO A 135 -14.81 -2.45 5.18
N THR A 136 -14.92 -3.79 5.16
CA THR A 136 -15.66 -4.57 6.16
C THR A 136 -14.99 -4.45 7.54
N VAL A 137 -13.66 -4.58 7.60
CA VAL A 137 -12.87 -4.41 8.82
C VAL A 137 -13.00 -2.97 9.35
N GLN A 138 -12.85 -1.97 8.46
CA GLN A 138 -12.99 -0.56 8.86
C GLN A 138 -14.37 -0.25 9.41
N ALA A 139 -15.42 -0.81 8.85
CA ALA A 139 -16.78 -0.66 9.33
C ALA A 139 -17.05 -1.38 10.67
N ALA A 140 -16.33 -2.47 10.97
CA ALA A 140 -16.47 -3.19 12.23
C ALA A 140 -15.98 -2.39 13.45
N LEU A 141 -14.97 -1.52 13.30
CA LEU A 141 -14.40 -0.73 14.39
C LEU A 141 -15.41 0.19 15.10
N PRO A 142 -16.19 1.03 14.39
CA PRO A 142 -17.23 1.84 15.02
C PRO A 142 -18.29 1.00 15.73
N GLN A 143 -18.63 -0.17 15.20
CA GLN A 143 -19.60 -1.08 15.79
C GLN A 143 -19.11 -1.63 17.14
N MET A 144 -17.80 -1.90 17.27
CA MET A 144 -17.18 -2.43 18.49
C MET A 144 -17.02 -1.38 19.60
N PHE A 145 -16.76 -0.11 19.21
CA PHE A 145 -16.34 0.93 20.17
C PHE A 145 -17.33 2.08 20.32
N ARG A 146 -18.54 2.01 19.76
CA ARG A 146 -19.55 3.08 19.82
C ARG A 146 -19.85 3.57 21.26
N SER A 147 -19.79 2.66 22.26
CA SER A 147 -20.04 2.97 23.68
C SER A 147 -18.81 3.40 24.48
N HIS A 148 -17.60 3.36 23.88
CA HIS A 148 -16.34 3.52 24.61
C HIS A 148 -15.67 4.90 24.44
N GLY A 149 -16.26 5.80 23.66
CA GLY A 149 -15.75 7.16 23.45
C GLY A 149 -14.70 7.27 22.32
N GLU A 150 -14.47 8.50 21.87
CA GLU A 150 -13.60 8.80 20.70
C GLU A 150 -12.14 8.43 20.91
N ASP A 151 -11.61 8.53 22.11
CA ASP A 151 -10.21 8.23 22.41
C ASP A 151 -9.90 6.74 22.22
N VAL A 152 -10.84 5.85 22.61
CA VAL A 152 -10.70 4.39 22.42
C VAL A 152 -10.74 4.06 20.94
N MET A 153 -11.66 4.67 20.19
CA MET A 153 -11.76 4.52 18.74
C MET A 153 -10.46 4.96 18.04
N ARG A 154 -9.90 6.10 18.41
CA ARG A 154 -8.64 6.62 17.84
C ARG A 154 -7.47 5.66 18.09
N ARG A 155 -7.40 5.08 19.29
CA ARG A 155 -6.39 4.06 19.63
C ARG A 155 -6.61 2.77 18.84
N ALA A 156 -7.84 2.31 18.67
CA ALA A 156 -8.17 1.14 17.88
C ALA A 156 -7.75 1.32 16.41
N MET A 157 -8.06 2.46 15.81
CA MET A 157 -7.60 2.82 14.46
C MET A 157 -6.07 2.86 14.35
N ALA A 158 -5.38 3.40 15.37
CA ALA A 158 -3.93 3.43 15.39
C ALA A 158 -3.33 2.00 15.40
N VAL A 159 -3.90 1.06 16.17
CA VAL A 159 -3.46 -0.34 16.18
C VAL A 159 -3.68 -0.98 14.81
N VAL A 160 -4.84 -0.81 14.19
CA VAL A 160 -5.13 -1.35 12.84
C VAL A 160 -4.14 -0.78 11.81
N ASN A 161 -3.83 0.51 11.88
CA ASN A 161 -2.82 1.12 11.00
C ASN A 161 -1.42 0.52 11.22
N VAL A 162 -1.02 0.25 12.46
CA VAL A 162 0.25 -0.43 12.75
C VAL A 162 0.27 -1.83 12.15
N VAL A 163 -0.84 -2.58 12.26
CA VAL A 163 -0.96 -3.91 11.63
C VAL A 163 -0.81 -3.80 10.12
N ASN A 164 -1.54 -2.89 9.47
CA ASN A 164 -1.44 -2.67 8.01
C ASN A 164 0.00 -2.35 7.58
N GLN A 165 0.67 -1.44 8.29
CA GLN A 165 2.07 -1.07 7.97
C GLN A 165 3.05 -2.23 8.20
N THR A 166 2.89 -2.96 9.29
CA THR A 166 3.73 -4.13 9.59
C THR A 166 3.50 -5.24 8.58
N SER A 167 2.24 -5.51 8.23
CA SER A 167 1.88 -6.52 7.22
C SER A 167 2.36 -6.15 5.81
N THR A 168 2.62 -4.88 5.53
CA THR A 168 3.22 -4.47 4.24
C THR A 168 4.72 -4.71 4.21
N LEU A 169 5.43 -4.47 5.31
CA LEU A 169 6.89 -4.50 5.37
C LEU A 169 7.45 -5.91 5.61
N VAL A 170 6.90 -6.61 6.60
CA VAL A 170 7.42 -7.91 7.05
C VAL A 170 7.32 -8.99 5.95
N PRO A 171 6.20 -9.13 5.23
CA PRO A 171 6.10 -10.09 4.14
C PRO A 171 7.06 -9.82 2.98
N ALA A 172 7.39 -8.57 2.71
CA ALA A 172 8.35 -8.23 1.67
C ALA A 172 9.75 -8.81 1.96
N VAL A 173 10.18 -8.72 3.22
CA VAL A 173 11.47 -9.26 3.68
C VAL A 173 11.41 -10.78 3.81
N LEU A 174 10.44 -11.29 4.59
CA LEU A 174 10.32 -12.73 4.85
C LEU A 174 9.92 -13.50 3.60
N GLY A 175 9.09 -12.91 2.73
CA GLY A 175 8.67 -13.51 1.47
C GLY A 175 9.85 -13.83 0.56
N GLY A 176 10.83 -12.93 0.45
CA GLY A 176 12.04 -13.17 -0.33
C GLY A 176 12.89 -14.32 0.22
N VAL A 177 13.10 -14.32 1.54
CA VAL A 177 13.88 -15.39 2.21
C VAL A 177 13.16 -16.74 2.15
N LEU A 178 11.87 -16.76 2.48
CA LEU A 178 11.07 -17.99 2.46
C LEU A 178 10.90 -18.53 1.03
N TYR A 179 10.60 -17.67 0.06
CA TYR A 179 10.51 -18.08 -1.34
C TYR A 179 11.81 -18.69 -1.83
N ALA A 180 12.97 -18.11 -1.47
CA ALA A 180 14.27 -18.67 -1.80
C ALA A 180 14.53 -20.04 -1.15
N ALA A 181 14.03 -20.24 0.07
CA ALA A 181 14.24 -21.47 0.84
C ALA A 181 13.32 -22.62 0.43
N VAL A 182 12.05 -22.33 0.17
CA VAL A 182 11.02 -23.37 0.00
C VAL A 182 10.34 -23.33 -1.38
N GLY A 183 10.48 -22.25 -2.15
CA GLY A 183 9.83 -22.09 -3.46
C GLY A 183 8.33 -21.72 -3.39
N ALA A 184 7.69 -21.65 -4.57
CA ALA A 184 6.32 -21.17 -4.72
C ALA A 184 5.27 -22.09 -4.08
N MET A 185 5.36 -23.40 -4.31
CA MET A 185 4.33 -24.36 -3.89
C MET A 185 4.17 -24.47 -2.37
N PRO A 186 5.24 -24.61 -1.55
CA PRO A 186 5.10 -24.57 -0.10
C PRO A 186 4.61 -23.22 0.43
N MET A 187 4.96 -22.12 -0.25
CA MET A 187 4.43 -20.78 0.09
C MET A 187 2.90 -20.71 -0.07
N MET A 188 2.35 -21.35 -1.11
CA MET A 188 0.89 -21.49 -1.25
C MET A 188 0.29 -22.28 -0.08
N GLY A 189 0.94 -23.36 0.35
CA GLY A 189 0.52 -24.15 1.52
C GLY A 189 0.47 -23.29 2.81
N ILE A 190 1.52 -22.50 3.06
CA ILE A 190 1.56 -21.57 4.20
C ILE A 190 0.41 -20.57 4.11
N THR A 191 0.13 -20.06 2.92
CA THR A 191 -0.95 -19.09 2.71
C THR A 191 -2.33 -19.69 2.92
N ILE A 192 -2.57 -20.94 2.48
CA ILE A 192 -3.82 -21.66 2.73
C ILE A 192 -4.06 -21.80 4.23
N VAL A 193 -3.02 -22.22 4.98
CA VAL A 193 -3.09 -22.31 6.44
C VAL A 193 -3.34 -20.94 7.07
N GLY A 194 -2.69 -19.89 6.56
CA GLY A 194 -2.86 -18.51 7.02
C GLY A 194 -4.31 -18.03 6.88
N PHE A 195 -4.87 -18.09 5.69
CA PHE A 195 -6.27 -17.69 5.46
C PHE A 195 -7.25 -18.57 6.26
N GLY A 196 -7.01 -19.88 6.33
CA GLY A 196 -7.82 -20.77 7.17
C GLY A 196 -7.76 -20.42 8.64
N ALA A 197 -6.58 -20.08 9.17
CA ALA A 197 -6.41 -19.62 10.55
C ALA A 197 -7.10 -18.27 10.79
N ALA A 198 -7.01 -17.33 9.88
CA ALA A 198 -7.71 -16.04 9.95
C ALA A 198 -9.22 -16.27 10.01
N ALA A 199 -9.80 -17.05 9.11
CA ALA A 199 -11.22 -17.41 9.11
C ALA A 199 -11.66 -18.05 10.43
N VAL A 200 -10.87 -18.98 10.98
CA VAL A 200 -11.15 -19.60 12.28
C VAL A 200 -11.12 -18.59 13.41
N VAL A 201 -10.11 -17.72 13.47
CA VAL A 201 -10.00 -16.67 14.50
C VAL A 201 -11.19 -15.72 14.43
N GLU A 202 -11.60 -15.32 13.24
CA GLU A 202 -12.72 -14.42 12.99
C GLU A 202 -14.08 -15.05 13.34
N CYS A 203 -14.22 -16.37 13.24
CA CYS A 203 -15.41 -17.08 13.70
C CYS A 203 -15.73 -16.86 15.19
N PHE A 204 -14.75 -16.51 16.01
CA PHE A 204 -14.95 -16.28 17.44
C PHE A 204 -15.24 -14.80 17.78
N ILE A 205 -15.23 -13.89 16.82
CA ILE A 205 -15.60 -12.48 17.02
C ILE A 205 -17.11 -12.37 17.26
N ARG A 206 -17.51 -11.59 18.24
CA ARG A 206 -18.91 -11.26 18.53
C ARG A 206 -19.17 -9.81 18.16
N LEU A 207 -19.73 -9.59 16.98
CA LEU A 207 -20.22 -8.27 16.56
C LEU A 207 -21.72 -8.20 16.83
N GLY A 208 -22.18 -7.06 17.39
CA GLY A 208 -23.61 -6.78 17.54
C GLY A 208 -24.33 -6.75 16.19
N ALA A 209 -25.65 -6.64 16.21
CA ALA A 209 -26.41 -6.48 14.98
C ALA A 209 -25.97 -5.20 14.23
N PRO A 210 -25.88 -5.21 12.90
CA PRO A 210 -25.55 -4.01 12.13
C PRO A 210 -26.65 -2.96 12.35
N ASP A 211 -26.22 -1.76 12.71
CA ASP A 211 -27.14 -0.63 12.80
C ASP A 211 -27.51 -0.20 11.38
N ARG A 212 -28.75 -0.36 11.02
CA ARG A 212 -29.32 0.08 9.74
C ARG A 212 -29.59 1.58 9.78
N GLY A 213 -28.56 2.37 10.13
CA GLY A 213 -28.65 3.82 10.03
C GLY A 213 -28.86 4.21 8.56
N ASP A 214 -29.71 5.18 8.35
CA ASP A 214 -29.98 5.79 7.06
C ASP A 214 -28.70 6.54 6.62
N VAL A 215 -27.78 5.83 5.98
CA VAL A 215 -26.58 6.44 5.38
C VAL A 215 -27.09 7.23 4.18
N GLY A 216 -27.21 8.53 4.36
CA GLY A 216 -27.59 9.44 3.29
C GLY A 216 -26.80 9.11 2.02
N ARG A 217 -27.51 8.95 0.91
CA ARG A 217 -27.01 8.57 -0.41
C ARG A 217 -26.10 9.64 -1.04
N VAL A 218 -25.03 10.02 -0.37
CA VAL A 218 -23.97 10.78 -1.06
C VAL A 218 -23.11 9.75 -1.76
N THR A 219 -23.22 9.71 -3.09
CA THR A 219 -22.48 8.74 -3.89
C THR A 219 -21.01 9.16 -3.89
N ALA A 220 -20.07 8.21 -3.69
CA ALA A 220 -18.62 8.48 -3.77
C ALA A 220 -18.24 9.22 -5.06
N VAL A 221 -18.99 8.97 -6.15
CA VAL A 221 -18.82 9.68 -7.43
C VAL A 221 -19.16 11.18 -7.31
N ASP A 222 -20.18 11.54 -6.52
CA ASP A 222 -20.56 12.95 -6.34
C ASP A 222 -19.52 13.69 -5.51
N ASP A 223 -18.95 13.03 -4.49
CA ASP A 223 -17.84 13.58 -3.71
C ASP A 223 -16.58 13.75 -4.55
N LEU A 224 -16.23 12.79 -5.40
CA LEU A 224 -15.11 12.91 -6.34
C LEU A 224 -15.34 14.04 -7.37
N ARG A 225 -16.57 14.18 -7.89
CA ARG A 225 -16.93 15.29 -8.80
C ARG A 225 -16.86 16.63 -8.10
N ALA A 226 -17.34 16.72 -6.85
CA ALA A 226 -17.27 17.93 -6.05
C ALA A 226 -15.80 18.33 -5.78
N ALA A 227 -14.95 17.36 -5.36
CA ALA A 227 -13.52 17.57 -5.18
C ALA A 227 -12.83 18.01 -6.48
N GLY A 228 -13.12 17.35 -7.61
CA GLY A 228 -12.56 17.70 -8.90
C GLY A 228 -12.95 19.11 -9.35
N ARG A 229 -14.21 19.51 -9.16
CA ARG A 229 -14.69 20.87 -9.47
C ARG A 229 -14.03 21.91 -8.58
N PHE A 230 -13.92 21.66 -7.29
CA PHE A 230 -13.25 22.52 -6.32
C PHE A 230 -11.77 22.73 -6.71
N LEU A 231 -11.04 21.64 -6.95
CA LEU A 231 -9.62 21.69 -7.31
C LEU A 231 -9.37 22.43 -8.63
N THR A 232 -10.21 22.20 -9.64
CA THR A 232 -10.01 22.81 -10.97
C THR A 232 -10.35 24.31 -10.98
N ARG A 233 -11.35 24.75 -10.20
CA ARG A 233 -11.85 26.12 -10.24
C ARG A 233 -11.29 27.00 -9.13
N GLU A 234 -11.20 26.48 -7.91
CA GLU A 234 -10.88 27.28 -6.73
C GLU A 234 -9.44 27.12 -6.25
N ARG A 235 -8.87 25.89 -6.38
CA ARG A 235 -7.53 25.58 -5.87
C ARG A 235 -6.67 24.83 -6.89
N PRO A 236 -6.38 25.41 -8.07
CA PRO A 236 -5.61 24.72 -9.10
C PRO A 236 -4.18 24.35 -8.69
N HIS A 237 -3.56 25.06 -7.73
CA HIS A 237 -2.25 24.72 -7.20
C HIS A 237 -2.28 23.40 -6.39
N VAL A 238 -3.38 23.12 -5.65
CA VAL A 238 -3.56 21.84 -4.95
C VAL A 238 -3.75 20.71 -5.96
N LEU A 239 -4.52 20.93 -7.04
CA LEU A 239 -4.66 19.97 -8.13
C LEU A 239 -3.30 19.61 -8.75
N HIS A 240 -2.47 20.62 -9.04
CA HIS A 240 -1.14 20.36 -9.60
C HIS A 240 -0.27 19.54 -8.62
N LEU A 241 -0.37 19.79 -7.31
CA LEU A 241 0.34 19.00 -6.32
C LEU A 241 -0.14 17.54 -6.31
N VAL A 242 -1.46 17.30 -6.37
CA VAL A 242 -2.05 15.95 -6.48
C VAL A 242 -1.55 15.23 -7.75
N LEU A 243 -1.52 15.91 -8.90
CA LEU A 243 -1.02 15.35 -10.15
C LEU A 243 0.49 15.03 -10.08
N ILE A 244 1.28 15.87 -9.43
CA ILE A 244 2.71 15.60 -9.17
C ILE A 244 2.86 14.34 -8.31
N CYS A 245 2.07 14.19 -7.24
CA CYS A 245 2.09 13.00 -6.39
C CYS A 245 1.69 11.74 -7.18
N ALA A 246 0.68 11.81 -8.04
CA ALA A 246 0.28 10.71 -8.92
C ALA A 246 1.39 10.35 -9.92
N ALA A 247 2.04 11.35 -10.54
CA ALA A 247 3.16 11.13 -11.45
C ALA A 247 4.38 10.52 -10.74
N LEU A 248 4.65 10.91 -9.50
CA LEU A 248 5.69 10.26 -8.66
C LEU A 248 5.34 8.80 -8.37
N ASN A 249 4.08 8.49 -8.01
CA ASN A 249 3.65 7.11 -7.81
C ASN A 249 3.83 6.29 -9.09
N PHE A 250 3.47 6.83 -10.25
CA PHE A 250 3.70 6.18 -11.55
C PHE A 250 5.18 5.82 -11.76
N LEU A 251 6.09 6.77 -11.55
CA LEU A 251 7.53 6.55 -11.71
C LEU A 251 8.08 5.55 -10.71
N VAL A 252 7.73 5.74 -9.42
CA VAL A 252 8.27 4.92 -8.32
C VAL A 252 7.82 3.48 -8.42
N THR A 253 6.53 3.22 -8.64
CA THR A 253 6.03 1.85 -8.75
C THR A 253 6.57 1.14 -9.99
N GLY A 254 6.66 1.83 -11.11
CA GLY A 254 7.26 1.27 -12.32
C GLY A 254 8.72 0.89 -12.14
N TYR A 255 9.52 1.82 -11.63
CA TYR A 255 10.95 1.60 -11.49
C TYR A 255 11.32 0.72 -10.27
N ALA A 256 10.71 0.95 -9.09
CA ALA A 256 11.08 0.25 -7.88
C ALA A 256 10.37 -1.10 -7.70
N GLU A 257 9.09 -1.20 -8.07
CA GLU A 257 8.34 -2.45 -7.91
C GLU A 257 8.49 -3.40 -9.11
N VAL A 258 8.71 -2.89 -10.32
CA VAL A 258 8.93 -3.72 -11.52
C VAL A 258 10.41 -3.76 -11.90
N GLY A 259 11.05 -2.60 -12.01
CA GLY A 259 12.41 -2.50 -12.49
C GLY A 259 13.44 -3.12 -11.56
N PHE A 260 13.38 -2.84 -10.26
CA PHE A 260 14.35 -3.36 -9.29
C PHE A 260 14.37 -4.88 -9.21
N PRO A 261 13.23 -5.60 -9.03
CA PRO A 261 13.22 -7.06 -9.08
C PRO A 261 13.73 -7.62 -10.40
N TYR A 262 13.29 -7.07 -11.52
CA TYR A 262 13.71 -7.47 -12.86
C TYR A 262 15.24 -7.32 -13.05
N MET A 263 15.79 -6.18 -12.67
CA MET A 263 17.24 -5.94 -12.78
C MET A 263 18.03 -6.91 -11.91
N VAL A 264 17.64 -7.13 -10.66
CA VAL A 264 18.37 -7.98 -9.73
C VAL A 264 18.27 -9.45 -10.14
N ARG A 265 17.07 -9.94 -10.47
CA ARG A 265 16.81 -11.36 -10.75
C ARG A 265 17.18 -11.76 -12.16
N THR A 266 16.71 -10.99 -13.16
CA THR A 266 16.84 -11.37 -14.58
C THR A 266 18.10 -10.80 -15.21
N VAL A 267 18.38 -9.51 -15.03
CA VAL A 267 19.52 -8.86 -15.71
C VAL A 267 20.84 -9.19 -15.02
N LEU A 268 20.89 -9.18 -13.68
CA LEU A 268 22.11 -9.49 -12.92
C LEU A 268 22.20 -10.97 -12.52
N GLY A 269 21.12 -11.75 -12.60
CA GLY A 269 21.10 -13.18 -12.32
C GLY A 269 21.28 -13.56 -10.84
N PHE A 270 21.01 -12.64 -9.91
CA PHE A 270 21.12 -12.94 -8.48
C PHE A 270 19.97 -13.80 -7.99
N GLY A 271 20.26 -14.72 -7.05
CA GLY A 271 19.28 -15.59 -6.42
C GLY A 271 18.23 -14.83 -5.57
N SER A 272 17.13 -15.51 -5.25
CA SER A 272 16.00 -14.96 -4.47
C SER A 272 16.42 -14.47 -3.10
N THR A 273 17.41 -15.10 -2.45
CA THR A 273 17.96 -14.67 -1.15
C THR A 273 18.62 -13.29 -1.26
N ALA A 274 19.48 -13.07 -2.27
CA ALA A 274 20.14 -11.78 -2.46
C ALA A 274 19.11 -10.68 -2.78
N TYR A 275 18.11 -10.99 -3.61
CA TYR A 275 17.00 -10.09 -3.88
C TYR A 275 16.20 -9.79 -2.61
N GLY A 276 15.81 -10.80 -1.81
CA GLY A 276 15.06 -10.63 -0.58
C GLY A 276 15.78 -9.74 0.44
N LEU A 277 17.10 -9.93 0.61
CA LEU A 277 17.92 -9.09 1.47
C LEU A 277 18.00 -7.66 0.96
N ALA A 278 18.24 -7.46 -0.33
CA ALA A 278 18.28 -6.15 -0.96
C ALA A 278 16.93 -5.43 -0.83
N TYR A 279 15.81 -6.13 -1.09
CA TYR A 279 14.46 -5.58 -0.96
C TYR A 279 14.09 -5.27 0.49
N GLY A 280 14.57 -6.09 1.43
CA GLY A 280 14.45 -5.84 2.87
C GLY A 280 15.15 -4.55 3.30
N LEU A 281 16.37 -4.29 2.81
CA LEU A 281 17.09 -3.04 3.03
C LEU A 281 16.33 -1.83 2.45
N VAL A 282 15.76 -1.99 1.27
CA VAL A 282 14.90 -0.96 0.63
C VAL A 282 13.68 -0.65 1.50
N GLY A 283 12.98 -1.67 2.01
CA GLY A 283 11.86 -1.50 2.94
C GLY A 283 12.27 -0.80 4.24
N ALA A 284 13.38 -1.25 4.86
CA ALA A 284 13.93 -0.65 6.07
C ALA A 284 14.31 0.83 5.87
N SER A 285 14.81 1.19 4.68
CA SER A 285 15.14 2.58 4.36
C SER A 285 13.93 3.51 4.31
N GLY A 286 12.77 3.02 3.88
CA GLY A 286 11.50 3.74 3.95
C GLY A 286 11.10 4.07 5.41
N LEU A 287 11.25 3.09 6.33
CA LEU A 287 11.05 3.32 7.76
C LEU A 287 12.03 4.33 8.34
N LEU A 288 13.32 4.24 7.98
CA LEU A 288 14.32 5.23 8.37
C LEU A 288 13.94 6.62 7.86
N GLY A 289 13.45 6.73 6.62
CA GLY A 289 12.94 7.97 6.05
C GLY A 289 11.79 8.56 6.87
N ALA A 290 10.86 7.73 7.33
CA ALA A 290 9.75 8.15 8.19
C ALA A 290 10.22 8.60 9.58
N LEU A 291 11.16 7.87 10.20
CA LEU A 291 11.74 8.23 11.52
C LEU A 291 12.52 9.53 11.45
N VAL A 292 13.39 9.68 10.45
CA VAL A 292 14.16 10.92 10.22
C VAL A 292 13.22 12.07 9.92
N GLY A 293 12.25 11.86 9.02
CA GLY A 293 11.24 12.85 8.68
C GLY A 293 10.43 13.32 9.88
N GLY A 294 10.04 12.40 10.77
CA GLY A 294 9.36 12.73 12.03
C GLY A 294 10.19 13.64 12.94
N ARG A 295 11.52 13.38 13.06
CA ARG A 295 12.43 14.23 13.86
C ARG A 295 12.63 15.61 13.26
N VAL A 296 12.69 15.72 11.95
CA VAL A 296 12.87 16.98 11.24
C VAL A 296 11.57 17.62 10.78
N ALA A 297 10.41 17.09 11.20
CA ALA A 297 9.09 17.51 10.74
C ALA A 297 8.86 19.02 10.82
N ARG A 298 9.34 19.68 11.90
CA ARG A 298 9.27 21.15 12.06
C ARG A 298 10.02 21.93 10.98
N SER A 299 11.01 21.31 10.35
CA SER A 299 11.80 21.92 9.27
C SER A 299 11.30 21.55 7.88
N LEU A 300 10.42 20.53 7.77
CA LEU A 300 9.83 20.11 6.52
C LEU A 300 8.75 21.13 6.13
N SER A 301 9.05 21.92 5.13
CA SER A 301 8.13 22.92 4.56
C SER A 301 7.99 22.68 3.07
N MET A 302 6.92 23.20 2.48
CA MET A 302 6.67 23.08 1.04
C MET A 302 7.83 23.63 0.20
N ARG A 303 8.61 24.58 0.71
CA ARG A 303 9.83 25.10 0.05
C ARG A 303 10.91 24.05 -0.16
N ARG A 304 10.92 22.97 0.66
CA ARG A 304 11.87 21.85 0.54
C ARG A 304 11.37 20.71 -0.33
N PHE A 305 10.12 20.75 -0.77
CA PHE A 305 9.54 19.71 -1.64
C PHE A 305 10.34 19.53 -2.95
N PRO A 306 10.78 20.62 -3.67
CA PRO A 306 11.63 20.45 -4.84
C PRO A 306 12.95 19.73 -4.55
N MET A 307 13.53 19.93 -3.35
CA MET A 307 14.77 19.25 -2.94
C MET A 307 14.53 17.74 -2.76
N ALA A 308 13.38 17.32 -2.20
CA ALA A 308 13.04 15.93 -2.07
C ALA A 308 12.88 15.26 -3.45
N ILE A 309 12.26 15.96 -4.42
CA ILE A 309 12.13 15.47 -5.80
C ILE A 309 13.48 15.46 -6.52
N ALA A 310 14.35 16.46 -6.30
CA ALA A 310 15.69 16.45 -6.84
C ALA A 310 16.55 15.30 -6.25
N ALA A 311 16.42 15.01 -4.95
CA ALA A 311 17.05 13.87 -4.33
C ALA A 311 16.55 12.55 -4.93
N PHE A 312 15.23 12.40 -5.13
CA PHE A 312 14.64 11.26 -5.85
C PHE A 312 15.25 11.10 -7.25
N SER A 313 15.26 12.17 -8.05
CA SER A 313 15.87 12.13 -9.39
C SER A 313 17.35 11.74 -9.34
N LEU A 314 18.11 12.35 -8.43
CA LEU A 314 19.56 12.11 -8.31
C LEU A 314 19.90 10.66 -7.93
N THR A 315 19.03 9.97 -7.18
CA THR A 315 19.25 8.55 -6.82
C THR A 315 19.09 7.60 -8.01
N ILE A 316 18.39 8.00 -9.07
CA ILE A 316 18.22 7.18 -10.28
C ILE A 316 19.50 7.22 -11.16
N LEU A 317 20.22 8.33 -11.16
CA LEU A 317 21.40 8.52 -12.01
C LEU A 317 22.49 7.46 -11.81
N PRO A 318 22.95 7.13 -10.58
CA PRO A 318 23.95 6.09 -10.37
C PRO A 318 23.51 4.72 -10.88
N GLN A 319 22.19 4.43 -10.78
CA GLN A 319 21.63 3.18 -11.28
C GLN A 319 21.71 3.10 -12.81
N ALA A 320 21.33 4.18 -13.50
CA ALA A 320 21.44 4.25 -14.95
C ALA A 320 22.89 4.11 -15.39
N LEU A 321 23.83 4.79 -14.73
CA LEU A 321 25.26 4.71 -15.05
C LEU A 321 25.85 3.32 -14.82
N VAL A 322 25.58 2.71 -13.66
CA VAL A 322 26.18 1.40 -13.35
C VAL A 322 25.67 0.27 -14.25
N MET A 323 24.49 0.44 -14.86
CA MET A 323 23.94 -0.52 -15.82
C MET A 323 24.53 -0.35 -17.22
N THR A 324 25.19 0.77 -17.54
CA THR A 324 25.81 1.03 -18.85
C THR A 324 27.31 0.78 -18.87
N ILE A 325 27.99 0.86 -17.72
CA ILE A 325 29.44 0.63 -17.61
C ILE A 325 29.75 -0.83 -17.30
N PRO A 326 30.95 -1.33 -17.71
CA PRO A 326 31.39 -2.68 -17.36
C PRO A 326 31.81 -2.72 -15.87
N ALA A 327 30.85 -3.02 -14.99
CA ALA A 327 31.07 -3.20 -13.54
C ALA A 327 30.74 -4.63 -13.11
N GLY A 328 31.39 -5.10 -12.06
CA GLY A 328 31.10 -6.44 -11.49
C GLY A 328 29.65 -6.53 -10.96
N GLY A 329 29.07 -7.73 -11.04
CA GLY A 329 27.67 -7.97 -10.63
C GLY A 329 27.36 -7.49 -9.21
N VAL A 330 28.23 -7.80 -8.25
CA VAL A 330 28.08 -7.37 -6.83
C VAL A 330 28.08 -5.84 -6.70
N MET A 331 28.95 -5.15 -7.44
CA MET A 331 28.98 -3.68 -7.44
C MET A 331 27.69 -3.11 -8.02
N ARG A 332 27.16 -3.68 -9.12
CA ARG A 332 25.88 -3.28 -9.68
C ARG A 332 24.74 -3.49 -8.69
N LEU A 333 24.67 -4.62 -8.01
CA LEU A 333 23.68 -4.91 -6.99
C LEU A 333 23.77 -3.89 -5.83
N ALA A 334 24.97 -3.60 -5.34
CA ALA A 334 25.20 -2.67 -4.25
C ALA A 334 24.74 -1.25 -4.62
N VAL A 335 25.09 -0.76 -5.82
CA VAL A 335 24.68 0.56 -6.31
C VAL A 335 23.15 0.61 -6.50
N LEU A 336 22.54 -0.41 -7.12
CA LEU A 336 21.09 -0.47 -7.29
C LEU A 336 20.39 -0.44 -5.94
N THR A 337 20.82 -1.26 -4.99
CA THR A 337 20.19 -1.34 -3.65
C THR A 337 20.36 -0.03 -2.89
N ALA A 338 21.57 0.51 -2.80
CA ALA A 338 21.85 1.76 -2.09
C ALA A 338 21.07 2.95 -2.68
N SER A 339 21.03 3.04 -4.00
CA SER A 339 20.30 4.09 -4.70
C SER A 339 18.78 3.96 -4.51
N THR A 340 18.23 2.73 -4.55
CA THR A 340 16.81 2.50 -4.29
C THR A 340 16.45 2.79 -2.83
N CYS A 341 17.34 2.51 -1.87
CA CYS A 341 17.19 2.96 -0.48
C CYS A 341 17.10 4.49 -0.40
N GLY A 342 17.99 5.20 -1.11
CA GLY A 342 17.93 6.67 -1.20
C GLY A 342 16.61 7.16 -1.80
N THR A 343 16.12 6.49 -2.82
CA THR A 343 14.79 6.77 -3.41
C THR A 343 13.67 6.63 -2.38
N MET A 344 13.64 5.55 -1.62
CA MET A 344 12.58 5.33 -0.61
C MET A 344 12.60 6.42 0.47
N ILE A 345 13.79 6.84 0.91
CA ILE A 345 13.93 7.96 1.85
C ILE A 345 13.40 9.26 1.22
N ALA A 346 13.83 9.58 0.00
CA ALA A 346 13.43 10.81 -0.69
C ALA A 346 11.90 10.88 -0.89
N ILE A 347 11.27 9.80 -1.34
CA ILE A 347 9.83 9.72 -1.53
C ILE A 347 9.06 9.79 -0.20
N THR A 348 9.56 9.13 0.85
CA THR A 348 8.95 9.24 2.18
C THR A 348 8.97 10.68 2.68
N LEU A 349 10.09 11.39 2.52
CA LEU A 349 10.18 12.81 2.88
C LEU A 349 9.27 13.67 2.00
N ALA A 350 9.16 13.38 0.69
CA ALA A 350 8.24 14.07 -0.20
C ALA A 350 6.77 13.90 0.25
N ASN A 351 6.36 12.69 0.64
CA ASN A 351 5.01 12.41 1.15
C ASN A 351 4.73 13.15 2.47
N LEU A 352 5.71 13.20 3.39
CA LEU A 352 5.59 13.95 4.65
C LEU A 352 5.42 15.46 4.45
N ILE A 353 5.82 16.00 3.29
CA ILE A 353 5.60 17.41 2.92
C ILE A 353 4.28 17.56 2.16
N ALA A 354 4.02 16.71 1.16
CA ALA A 354 2.91 16.88 0.22
C ALA A 354 1.54 16.61 0.88
N VAL A 355 1.42 15.56 1.69
CA VAL A 355 0.13 15.17 2.29
C VAL A 355 -0.42 16.27 3.22
N PRO A 356 0.33 16.81 4.19
CA PRO A 356 -0.15 17.94 5.00
C PRO A 356 -0.41 19.20 4.16
N ALA A 357 0.38 19.47 3.11
CA ALA A 357 0.17 20.61 2.25
C ALA A 357 -1.17 20.53 1.48
N ILE A 358 -1.55 19.35 0.99
CA ILE A 358 -2.86 19.11 0.38
C ILE A 358 -3.97 19.35 1.41
N GLN A 359 -3.83 18.81 2.63
CA GLN A 359 -4.83 18.96 3.70
C GLN A 359 -5.02 20.41 4.11
N MET A 360 -3.94 21.15 4.35
CA MET A 360 -3.98 22.57 4.72
C MET A 360 -4.43 23.49 3.57
N GLY A 361 -4.26 23.05 2.32
CA GLY A 361 -4.71 23.78 1.13
C GLY A 361 -6.23 23.76 0.91
N CYS A 362 -6.98 23.00 1.71
CA CYS A 362 -8.42 22.77 1.56
C CYS A 362 -9.19 23.22 2.80
N PRO A 363 -10.43 23.76 2.66
CA PRO A 363 -11.35 23.92 3.77
C PRO A 363 -11.70 22.57 4.45
N GLU A 364 -12.09 22.61 5.72
CA GLU A 364 -12.37 21.40 6.51
C GLU A 364 -13.41 20.48 5.88
N ASP A 365 -14.48 21.05 5.31
CA ASP A 365 -15.58 20.33 4.64
C ASP A 365 -15.16 19.66 3.31
N MET A 366 -14.08 20.13 2.67
CA MET A 366 -13.57 19.60 1.40
C MET A 366 -12.34 18.69 1.58
N THR A 367 -11.65 18.77 2.72
CA THR A 367 -10.38 18.04 2.96
C THR A 367 -10.54 16.53 2.73
N GLY A 368 -11.58 15.91 3.28
CA GLY A 368 -11.85 14.48 3.09
C GLY A 368 -12.07 14.09 1.63
N LYS A 369 -12.83 14.87 0.88
CA LYS A 369 -13.16 14.64 -0.53
C LYS A 369 -11.91 14.79 -1.42
N VAL A 370 -11.12 15.84 -1.16
CA VAL A 370 -9.86 16.08 -1.89
C VAL A 370 -8.82 15.01 -1.59
N MET A 371 -8.69 14.57 -0.33
CA MET A 371 -7.78 13.48 0.04
C MET A 371 -8.20 12.15 -0.60
N SER A 372 -9.48 11.86 -0.67
CA SER A 372 -10.01 10.67 -1.38
C SER A 372 -9.66 10.72 -2.86
N LEU A 373 -9.82 11.87 -3.53
CA LEU A 373 -9.44 12.05 -4.93
C LEU A 373 -7.93 11.90 -5.14
N ALA A 374 -7.11 12.48 -4.24
CA ALA A 374 -5.66 12.39 -4.30
C ALA A 374 -5.16 10.93 -4.14
N LEU A 375 -5.73 10.19 -3.18
CA LEU A 375 -5.44 8.77 -2.99
C LEU A 375 -5.86 7.94 -4.21
N SER A 376 -7.07 8.18 -4.74
CA SER A 376 -7.56 7.48 -5.94
C SER A 376 -6.67 7.75 -7.15
N ALA A 377 -6.26 8.99 -7.38
CA ALA A 377 -5.34 9.35 -8.46
C ALA A 377 -3.97 8.65 -8.32
N SER A 378 -3.42 8.62 -7.10
CA SER A 378 -2.17 7.94 -6.80
C SER A 378 -2.29 6.42 -6.99
N MET A 379 -3.39 5.80 -6.53
CA MET A 379 -3.63 4.37 -6.70
C MET A 379 -3.81 3.99 -8.18
N CYS A 380 -4.52 4.78 -8.97
CA CYS A 380 -4.68 4.54 -10.42
C CYS A 380 -3.35 4.69 -11.18
N ALA A 381 -2.44 5.54 -10.70
CA ALA A 381 -1.13 5.72 -11.31
C ALA A 381 -0.21 4.49 -11.17
N GLN A 382 -0.38 3.67 -10.11
CA GLN A 382 0.44 2.48 -9.86
C GLN A 382 0.34 1.43 -10.97
N PRO A 383 -0.84 0.89 -11.32
CA PRO A 383 -0.96 -0.11 -12.39
C PRO A 383 -0.45 0.42 -13.73
N LEU A 384 -0.70 1.72 -14.03
CA LEU A 384 -0.18 2.35 -15.24
C LEU A 384 1.35 2.38 -15.26
N GLY A 385 1.98 2.71 -14.12
CA GLY A 385 3.42 2.65 -13.97
C GLY A 385 3.94 1.22 -14.16
N GLN A 386 3.35 0.23 -13.48
CA GLN A 386 3.76 -1.17 -13.58
C GLN A 386 3.70 -1.69 -15.02
N ILE A 387 2.58 -1.48 -15.73
CA ILE A 387 2.42 -1.93 -17.12
C ILE A 387 3.42 -1.23 -18.04
N THR A 388 3.54 0.09 -17.94
CA THR A 388 4.43 0.87 -18.80
C THR A 388 5.89 0.45 -18.63
N TYR A 389 6.35 0.31 -17.39
CA TYR A 389 7.73 -0.12 -17.12
C TYR A 389 7.96 -1.59 -17.42
N GLY A 390 6.97 -2.47 -17.19
CA GLY A 390 7.03 -3.86 -17.61
C GLY A 390 7.25 -4.00 -19.09
N TRP A 391 6.49 -3.25 -19.90
CA TRP A 391 6.70 -3.17 -21.34
C TRP A 391 8.06 -2.55 -21.70
N ALA A 392 8.43 -1.44 -21.08
CA ALA A 392 9.68 -0.75 -21.37
C ALA A 392 10.91 -1.64 -21.11
N TYR A 393 10.95 -2.35 -20.00
CA TYR A 393 12.04 -3.29 -19.69
C TYR A 393 12.05 -4.55 -20.57
N SER A 394 10.93 -4.89 -21.19
CA SER A 394 10.88 -6.01 -22.16
C SER A 394 11.43 -5.62 -23.55
N VAL A 395 11.40 -4.32 -23.88
CA VAL A 395 11.80 -3.83 -25.22
C VAL A 395 13.16 -3.16 -25.18
N TYR A 396 13.50 -2.44 -24.10
CA TYR A 396 14.70 -1.61 -24.01
C TYR A 396 15.68 -2.10 -22.93
N PRO A 397 16.98 -1.88 -23.10
CA PRO A 397 17.97 -2.16 -22.06
C PRO A 397 17.67 -1.41 -20.76
N ALA A 398 17.90 -2.04 -19.61
CA ALA A 398 17.57 -1.48 -18.29
C ALA A 398 18.21 -0.10 -18.05
N GLY A 399 19.46 0.11 -18.51
CA GLY A 399 20.13 1.40 -18.40
C GLY A 399 19.42 2.53 -19.17
N ALA A 400 18.86 2.22 -20.35
CA ALA A 400 18.09 3.21 -21.14
C ALA A 400 16.77 3.58 -20.44
N VAL A 401 16.05 2.58 -19.90
CA VAL A 401 14.81 2.82 -19.14
C VAL A 401 15.08 3.69 -17.92
N LEU A 402 16.16 3.40 -17.18
CA LEU A 402 16.57 4.22 -16.01
C LEU A 402 16.98 5.64 -16.42
N ALA A 403 17.68 5.82 -17.56
CA ALA A 403 18.04 7.14 -18.06
C ALA A 403 16.79 7.98 -18.44
N VAL A 404 15.80 7.36 -19.08
CA VAL A 404 14.51 8.01 -19.35
C VAL A 404 13.78 8.34 -18.05
N THR A 405 13.77 7.43 -17.07
CA THR A 405 13.17 7.68 -15.75
C THR A 405 13.84 8.86 -15.04
N PHE A 406 15.17 8.94 -15.09
CA PHE A 406 15.93 10.08 -14.58
C PHE A 406 15.53 11.38 -15.27
N ALA A 407 15.44 11.37 -16.61
CA ALA A 407 15.04 12.54 -17.38
C ALA A 407 13.61 13.00 -17.02
N LEU A 408 12.65 12.06 -16.91
CA LEU A 408 11.28 12.36 -16.51
C LEU A 408 11.21 12.92 -15.09
N ALA A 409 11.92 12.31 -14.14
CA ALA A 409 11.99 12.78 -12.75
C ALA A 409 12.60 14.20 -12.66
N THR A 410 13.63 14.47 -13.46
CA THR A 410 14.27 15.79 -13.54
C THR A 410 13.34 16.81 -14.20
N ALA A 411 12.61 16.42 -15.25
CA ALA A 411 11.64 17.28 -15.92
C ALA A 411 10.46 17.69 -15.01
N MET A 412 10.21 16.96 -13.93
CA MET A 412 9.22 17.35 -12.92
C MET A 412 9.67 18.51 -12.03
N LEU A 413 10.97 18.83 -11.94
CA LEU A 413 11.49 19.87 -11.04
C LEU A 413 10.94 21.28 -11.35
N PRO A 414 10.88 21.78 -12.61
CA PRO A 414 10.32 23.08 -12.91
C PRO A 414 8.84 23.22 -12.48
N PRO A 415 7.91 22.31 -12.86
CA PRO A 415 6.53 22.40 -12.39
C PRO A 415 6.40 22.27 -10.86
N VAL A 416 7.21 21.42 -10.22
CA VAL A 416 7.26 21.31 -8.76
C VAL A 416 7.67 22.64 -8.13
N ALA A 417 8.75 23.27 -8.61
CA ALA A 417 9.22 24.56 -8.12
C ALA A 417 8.19 25.68 -8.35
N HIS A 418 7.43 25.62 -9.46
CA HIS A 418 6.36 26.60 -9.71
C HIS A 418 5.19 26.43 -8.72
N VAL A 419 4.76 25.20 -8.48
CA VAL A 419 3.66 24.90 -7.54
C VAL A 419 4.04 25.29 -6.11
N THR A 420 5.25 24.96 -5.67
CA THR A 420 5.70 25.24 -4.29
C THR A 420 5.80 26.74 -3.95
N ARG A 421 5.94 27.61 -4.94
CA ARG A 421 5.92 29.09 -4.74
C ARG A 421 4.53 29.62 -4.43
N ARG A 422 3.48 28.82 -4.63
CA ARG A 422 2.08 29.23 -4.41
C ARG A 422 1.51 28.74 -3.07
N PHE A 423 2.28 27.92 -2.33
CA PHE A 423 2.06 27.51 -0.95
C PHE A 423 2.95 28.33 0.00
#